data_8c5ad3a0af85b29c4095ae1bd3f000e4
#
_entry.id   8c5ad3a0af85b29c4095ae1bd3f000e4
#
_cell.length_a   1.000
_cell.length_b   1.000
_cell.length_c   1.000
_cell.angle_alpha   90.00
_cell.angle_beta   90.00
_cell.angle_gamma   90.00
#
_symmetry.space_group_name_H-M   'P 1'
#
loop_
_entity.id
_entity.type
_entity.pdbx_description
1 polymer ?
#
loop_
_entity_poly.entity_id
_entity_poly.type
_entity_poly.pdbx_seq_one_letter_code
_entity_poly.pdbx_strand_id
1 'polypeptide(L)'
;MVIYVILYADDTGEVGKPSYLVNAVHTAYFTKESAEAKAKEYEEDDRIVEVHPIDIDLFSGIPWERDIYIMACYTQDFQFEGRKSKLFVTAASPNSETLLGYMTFLEHLNDKNGWKIVDHYPMQKRMVFKNDDFSLQLRMCCVHLPHDISNRVRYVEE
;
A
#
# COMPACT_ATOMS: atom_id res chain seq x y z
N MET A 1 -11.33 -7.56 -13.20
CA MET A 1 -10.28 -6.73 -13.86
C MET A 1 -9.15 -6.50 -12.87
N VAL A 2 -7.93 -6.72 -13.32
CA VAL A 2 -6.75 -6.50 -12.49
C VAL A 2 -6.15 -5.15 -12.86
N ILE A 3 -5.83 -4.35 -11.85
CA ILE A 3 -5.02 -3.15 -11.99
C ILE A 3 -3.66 -3.37 -11.32
N TYR A 4 -2.69 -2.59 -11.72
CA TYR A 4 -1.33 -2.67 -11.18
C TYR A 4 -0.99 -1.35 -10.50
N VAL A 5 -0.62 -1.43 -9.24
CA VAL A 5 -0.20 -0.27 -8.45
C VAL A 5 1.30 -0.35 -8.19
N ILE A 6 1.93 0.80 -8.11
CA ILE A 6 3.36 0.91 -7.82
C ILE A 6 3.51 1.32 -6.37
N LEU A 7 4.14 0.46 -5.58
CA LEU A 7 4.48 0.74 -4.19
C LEU A 7 5.97 1.08 -4.12
N TYR A 8 6.31 1.97 -3.21
CA TYR A 8 7.71 2.26 -2.93
C TYR A 8 7.91 2.55 -1.44
N ALA A 9 9.12 2.29 -0.98
CA ALA A 9 9.52 2.61 0.38
C ALA A 9 10.84 3.35 0.36
N ASP A 10 10.84 4.57 0.90
CA ASP A 10 12.02 5.43 0.98
C ASP A 10 12.71 5.28 2.33
N ASP A 11 14.05 5.18 2.32
CA ASP A 11 14.83 5.27 3.54
C ASP A 11 14.73 6.70 4.10
N THR A 12 14.30 6.82 5.35
CA THR A 12 14.16 8.13 6.00
C THR A 12 15.50 8.77 6.34
N GLY A 13 16.53 7.97 6.57
CA GLY A 13 17.83 8.43 7.04
C GLY A 13 17.80 9.12 8.41
N GLU A 14 16.63 9.16 9.08
CA GLU A 14 16.47 9.85 10.37
C GLU A 14 16.57 8.87 11.55
N VAL A 15 17.40 9.22 12.52
CA VAL A 15 17.56 8.46 13.76
C VAL A 15 16.27 8.55 14.58
N GLY A 16 15.79 7.39 15.08
CA GLY A 16 14.60 7.31 15.92
C GLY A 16 13.28 7.25 15.16
N LYS A 17 13.30 7.33 13.82
CA LYS A 17 12.12 7.13 12.97
C LYS A 17 12.17 5.77 12.27
N PRO A 18 11.04 5.30 11.69
CA PRO A 18 11.07 4.09 10.87
C PRO A 18 12.14 4.20 9.79
N SER A 19 12.86 3.10 9.52
CA SER A 19 13.92 3.09 8.52
C SER A 19 13.42 3.40 7.12
N TYR A 20 12.15 3.09 6.86
CA TYR A 20 11.52 3.31 5.55
C TYR A 20 10.14 3.89 5.70
N LEU A 21 9.72 4.70 4.74
CA LEU A 21 8.35 5.21 4.62
C LEU A 21 7.70 4.59 3.39
N VAL A 22 6.68 3.77 3.65
CA VAL A 22 5.90 3.12 2.59
C VAL A 22 4.92 4.11 1.95
N ASN A 23 4.80 4.04 0.63
CA ASN A 23 3.88 4.87 -0.14
C ASN A 23 3.46 4.18 -1.43
N ALA A 24 2.51 4.77 -2.13
CA ALA A 24 2.05 4.32 -3.44
C ALA A 24 2.06 5.47 -4.44
N VAL A 25 2.36 5.16 -5.69
CA VAL A 25 2.19 6.10 -6.79
C VAL A 25 0.69 6.32 -6.99
N HIS A 26 0.27 7.57 -7.19
CA HIS A 26 -1.15 7.95 -7.21
C HIS A 26 -1.95 7.33 -8.36
N THR A 27 -1.32 6.94 -9.44
CA THR A 27 -2.00 6.40 -10.62
C THR A 27 -1.78 4.91 -10.74
N ALA A 28 -2.86 4.14 -10.91
CA ALA A 28 -2.80 2.73 -11.24
C ALA A 28 -2.69 2.52 -12.75
N TYR A 29 -2.33 1.32 -13.16
CA TYR A 29 -2.15 0.94 -14.56
C TYR A 29 -2.96 -0.32 -14.88
N PHE A 30 -3.40 -0.46 -16.15
CA PHE A 30 -4.12 -1.65 -16.58
C PHE A 30 -3.23 -2.81 -16.99
N THR A 31 -1.97 -2.54 -17.32
CA THR A 31 -1.03 -3.57 -17.70
C THR A 31 0.19 -3.56 -16.81
N LYS A 32 0.73 -4.75 -16.57
CA LYS A 32 1.95 -4.91 -15.80
C LYS A 32 3.12 -4.19 -16.45
N GLU A 33 3.20 -4.26 -17.78
CA GLU A 33 4.28 -3.63 -18.57
C GLU A 33 4.30 -2.10 -18.39
N SER A 34 3.11 -1.48 -18.44
CA SER A 34 3.00 -0.02 -18.22
C SER A 34 3.39 0.37 -16.81
N ALA A 35 2.97 -0.41 -15.83
CA ALA A 35 3.32 -0.18 -14.42
C ALA A 35 4.84 -0.35 -14.20
N GLU A 36 5.43 -1.39 -14.75
CA GLU A 36 6.87 -1.65 -14.62
C GLU A 36 7.72 -0.57 -15.30
N ALA A 37 7.28 -0.08 -16.48
CA ALA A 37 7.95 1.01 -17.17
C ALA A 37 7.92 2.30 -16.32
N LYS A 38 6.78 2.59 -15.70
CA LYS A 38 6.64 3.75 -14.81
C LYS A 38 7.43 3.57 -13.51
N ALA A 39 7.44 2.35 -12.97
CA ALA A 39 8.19 2.02 -11.75
C ALA A 39 9.69 2.33 -11.88
N LYS A 40 10.25 2.13 -13.06
CA LYS A 40 11.67 2.45 -13.32
C LYS A 40 11.98 3.93 -13.10
N GLU A 41 11.02 4.82 -13.34
CA GLU A 41 11.20 6.27 -13.10
C GLU A 41 11.27 6.60 -11.61
N TYR A 42 10.76 5.71 -10.76
CA TYR A 42 10.78 5.88 -9.30
C TYR A 42 11.98 5.20 -8.63
N GLU A 43 12.76 4.43 -9.39
CA GLU A 43 13.95 3.79 -8.84
C GLU A 43 14.99 4.83 -8.44
N GLU A 44 15.41 4.80 -7.20
CA GLU A 44 16.46 5.65 -6.62
C GLU A 44 17.31 4.80 -5.68
N ASP A 45 18.51 5.30 -5.38
CA ASP A 45 19.31 4.72 -4.31
C ASP A 45 18.54 4.78 -3.00
N ASP A 46 18.63 3.75 -2.19
CA ASP A 46 17.92 3.64 -0.90
C ASP A 46 16.38 3.62 -1.00
N ARG A 47 15.85 3.28 -2.16
CA ARG A 47 14.41 3.10 -2.37
C ARG A 47 14.11 1.69 -2.86
N ILE A 48 13.07 1.10 -2.29
CA ILE A 48 12.50 -0.17 -2.75
C ILE A 48 11.25 0.16 -3.57
N VAL A 49 11.12 -0.43 -4.77
CA VAL A 49 9.97 -0.23 -5.66
C VAL A 49 9.43 -1.58 -6.09
N GLU A 50 8.12 -1.76 -5.96
CA GLU A 50 7.42 -3.00 -6.35
C GLU A 50 6.13 -2.67 -7.12
N VAL A 51 5.82 -3.48 -8.12
CA VAL A 51 4.55 -3.44 -8.83
C VAL A 51 3.64 -4.54 -8.27
N HIS A 52 2.44 -4.16 -7.85
CA HIS A 52 1.52 -5.08 -7.18
C HIS A 52 0.18 -5.16 -7.91
N PRO A 53 -0.31 -6.37 -8.25
CA PRO A 53 -1.63 -6.54 -8.86
C PRO A 53 -2.74 -6.45 -7.81
N ILE A 54 -3.85 -5.82 -8.17
CA ILE A 54 -5.08 -5.78 -7.37
C ILE A 54 -6.25 -6.16 -8.27
N ASP A 55 -7.03 -7.15 -7.85
CA ASP A 55 -8.24 -7.53 -8.55
C ASP A 55 -9.41 -6.68 -8.05
N ILE A 56 -9.82 -5.70 -8.87
CA ILE A 56 -10.89 -4.78 -8.52
C ILE A 56 -12.29 -5.35 -8.75
N ASP A 57 -12.42 -6.53 -9.35
CA ASP A 57 -13.70 -7.22 -9.48
C ASP A 57 -14.24 -7.69 -8.12
N LEU A 58 -13.37 -7.74 -7.10
CA LEU A 58 -13.79 -7.98 -5.72
C LEU A 58 -14.72 -6.88 -5.18
N PHE A 59 -14.76 -5.74 -5.84
CA PHE A 59 -15.66 -4.62 -5.49
C PHE A 59 -16.93 -4.63 -6.34
N SER A 60 -17.35 -5.79 -6.85
CA SER A 60 -18.56 -5.93 -7.65
C SER A 60 -19.79 -5.41 -6.88
N GLY A 61 -20.66 -4.65 -7.57
CA GLY A 61 -21.83 -4.01 -6.98
C GLY A 61 -21.57 -2.59 -6.48
N ILE A 62 -20.34 -2.13 -6.47
CA ILE A 62 -20.00 -0.75 -6.15
C ILE A 62 -19.70 -0.02 -7.46
N PRO A 63 -20.25 1.19 -7.69
CA PRO A 63 -19.94 1.95 -8.88
C PRO A 63 -18.43 2.15 -9.03
N TRP A 64 -17.95 2.04 -10.25
CA TRP A 64 -16.54 2.32 -10.55
C TRP A 64 -16.27 3.79 -10.28
N GLU A 65 -15.77 4.07 -9.09
CA GLU A 65 -15.27 5.38 -8.75
C GLU A 65 -13.82 5.50 -9.20
N ARG A 66 -13.41 6.72 -9.42
CA ARG A 66 -12.07 7.02 -9.90
C ARG A 66 -11.00 6.68 -8.87
N ASP A 67 -11.35 6.76 -7.59
CA ASP A 67 -10.42 6.60 -6.49
C ASP A 67 -10.62 5.26 -5.78
N ILE A 68 -9.50 4.61 -5.51
CA ILE A 68 -9.45 3.41 -4.68
C ILE A 68 -8.46 3.68 -3.55
N TYR A 69 -8.82 3.25 -2.35
CA TYR A 69 -7.94 3.29 -1.20
C TYR A 69 -7.30 1.94 -1.01
N ILE A 70 -6.00 1.93 -0.81
CA ILE A 70 -5.23 0.71 -0.56
C ILE A 70 -4.47 0.83 0.75
N MET A 71 -4.25 -0.31 1.38
CA MET A 71 -3.37 -0.42 2.53
C MET A 71 -2.03 -0.96 2.07
N ALA A 72 -1.07 -0.08 1.89
CA ALA A 72 0.31 -0.45 1.58
C ALA A 72 0.99 -0.95 2.85
N CYS A 73 1.70 -2.05 2.73
CA CYS A 73 2.39 -2.69 3.84
C CYS A 73 3.86 -2.89 3.51
N TYR A 74 4.72 -2.54 4.44
CA TYR A 74 6.14 -2.80 4.40
C TYR A 74 6.56 -3.60 5.62
N THR A 75 7.14 -4.77 5.41
CA THR A 75 7.61 -5.63 6.50
C THR A 75 9.12 -5.80 6.43
N GLN A 76 9.76 -5.82 7.58
CA GLN A 76 11.18 -6.14 7.72
C GLN A 76 11.36 -7.22 8.79
N ASP A 77 12.08 -8.27 8.45
CA ASP A 77 12.45 -9.33 9.38
C ASP A 77 13.92 -9.17 9.71
N PHE A 78 14.22 -8.93 11.00
CA PHE A 78 15.58 -8.67 11.48
C PHE A 78 16.32 -9.94 11.89
N GLN A 79 15.64 -11.09 11.95
CA GLN A 79 16.25 -12.36 12.38
C GLN A 79 17.19 -12.96 11.33
N PHE A 80 17.00 -12.62 10.06
CA PHE A 80 17.77 -13.20 8.98
C PHE A 80 18.90 -12.28 8.52
N GLU A 81 20.08 -12.86 8.26
CA GLU A 81 21.14 -12.17 7.56
C GLU A 81 20.61 -11.72 6.19
N GLY A 82 20.77 -10.43 5.90
CA GLY A 82 20.28 -9.84 4.66
C GLY A 82 18.90 -9.21 4.74
N ARG A 83 18.29 -9.13 5.93
CA ARG A 83 17.02 -8.43 6.20
C ARG A 83 15.96 -8.67 5.13
N LYS A 84 15.17 -9.73 5.27
CA LYS A 84 14.05 -9.96 4.36
C LYS A 84 13.02 -8.84 4.54
N SER A 85 12.80 -8.09 3.47
CA SER A 85 11.77 -7.07 3.43
C SER A 85 10.76 -7.40 2.33
N LYS A 86 9.49 -7.06 2.60
CA LYS A 86 8.40 -7.22 1.63
C LYS A 86 7.57 -5.95 1.58
N LEU A 87 7.17 -5.60 0.37
CA LEU A 87 6.32 -4.46 0.08
C LEU A 87 5.11 -4.98 -0.70
N PHE A 88 3.90 -4.81 -0.15
CA PHE A 88 2.69 -5.40 -0.73
C PHE A 88 1.44 -4.65 -0.29
N VAL A 89 0.30 -5.00 -0.89
CA VAL A 89 -1.02 -4.50 -0.50
C VAL A 89 -1.71 -5.54 0.36
N THR A 90 -2.17 -5.14 1.54
CA THR A 90 -2.91 -6.03 2.45
C THR A 90 -4.41 -5.93 2.30
N ALA A 91 -4.91 -4.77 1.88
CA ALA A 91 -6.34 -4.51 1.72
C ALA A 91 -6.56 -3.40 0.70
N ALA A 92 -7.70 -3.43 0.06
CA ALA A 92 -8.14 -2.37 -0.85
C ALA A 92 -9.65 -2.18 -0.71
N SER A 93 -10.11 -0.95 -0.90
CA SER A 93 -11.54 -0.62 -0.81
C SER A 93 -11.81 0.68 -1.57
N PRO A 94 -12.97 0.83 -2.21
CA PRO A 94 -13.40 2.12 -2.72
C PRO A 94 -13.79 3.09 -1.60
N ASN A 95 -13.89 2.62 -0.36
CA ASN A 95 -14.28 3.41 0.80
C ASN A 95 -13.14 3.51 1.81
N SER A 96 -12.67 4.73 2.06
CA SER A 96 -11.58 4.97 3.02
C SER A 96 -11.93 4.57 4.45
N GLU A 97 -13.22 4.68 4.83
CA GLU A 97 -13.67 4.32 6.18
C GLU A 97 -13.48 2.84 6.48
N THR A 98 -13.63 1.98 5.48
CA THR A 98 -13.40 0.55 5.63
C THR A 98 -11.95 0.26 6.03
N LEU A 99 -10.99 0.93 5.38
CA LEU A 99 -9.57 0.75 5.71
C LEU A 99 -9.21 1.38 7.05
N LEU A 100 -9.81 2.51 7.39
CA LEU A 100 -9.63 3.13 8.71
C LEU A 100 -10.13 2.22 9.83
N GLY A 101 -11.28 1.57 9.63
CA GLY A 101 -11.80 0.57 10.56
C GLY A 101 -10.85 -0.61 10.72
N TYR A 102 -10.26 -1.06 9.63
CA TYR A 102 -9.25 -2.12 9.65
C TYR A 102 -8.01 -1.71 10.45
N MET A 103 -7.52 -0.49 10.26
CA MET A 103 -6.39 0.03 11.03
C MET A 103 -6.71 0.11 12.53
N THR A 104 -7.90 0.59 12.88
CA THR A 104 -8.35 0.65 14.27
C THR A 104 -8.42 -0.73 14.90
N PHE A 105 -8.91 -1.72 14.16
CA PHE A 105 -8.93 -3.10 14.61
C PHE A 105 -7.53 -3.66 14.86
N LEU A 106 -6.59 -3.40 13.95
CA LEU A 106 -5.21 -3.82 14.12
C LEU A 106 -4.54 -3.16 15.32
N GLU A 107 -4.81 -1.88 15.55
CA GLU A 107 -4.33 -1.16 16.73
C GLU A 107 -4.80 -1.83 18.01
N HIS A 108 -6.07 -2.21 18.06
CA HIS A 108 -6.64 -2.90 19.20
C HIS A 108 -6.04 -4.31 19.41
N LEU A 109 -5.80 -5.04 18.33
CA LEU A 109 -5.14 -6.36 18.40
C LEU A 109 -3.70 -6.26 18.87
N ASN A 110 -3.02 -5.17 18.53
CA ASN A 110 -1.64 -4.96 18.93
C ASN A 110 -1.46 -5.01 20.45
N ASP A 111 -2.37 -4.40 21.22
CA ASP A 111 -2.32 -4.41 22.68
C ASP A 111 -2.39 -5.83 23.25
N LYS A 112 -3.15 -6.71 22.57
CA LYS A 112 -3.32 -8.10 23.02
C LYS A 112 -2.12 -8.98 22.69
N ASN A 113 -1.39 -8.68 21.63
CA ASN A 113 -0.27 -9.48 21.14
C ASN A 113 1.09 -8.99 21.63
N GLY A 114 1.12 -7.97 22.45
CA GLY A 114 2.36 -7.44 23.01
C GLY A 114 3.18 -6.59 22.04
N TRP A 115 2.68 -6.32 20.83
CA TRP A 115 3.30 -5.41 19.92
C TRP A 115 3.08 -3.98 20.37
N LYS A 116 4.07 -3.13 20.14
CA LYS A 116 3.97 -1.71 20.46
C LYS A 116 3.85 -0.89 19.20
N ILE A 117 2.93 0.08 19.22
CA ILE A 117 2.90 1.11 18.17
C ILE A 117 4.07 2.04 18.46
N VAL A 118 5.06 2.02 17.56
CA VAL A 118 6.24 2.87 17.68
C VAL A 118 5.92 4.26 17.15
N ASP A 119 5.08 4.33 16.13
CA ASP A 119 4.77 5.56 15.42
C ASP A 119 3.36 5.48 14.83
N HIS A 120 2.55 6.49 15.14
CA HIS A 120 1.18 6.56 14.65
C HIS A 120 0.90 7.98 14.16
N TYR A 121 0.62 8.10 12.87
CA TYR A 121 0.31 9.37 12.22
C TYR A 121 -1.16 9.39 11.79
N PRO A 122 -2.10 9.81 12.65
CA PRO A 122 -3.52 9.79 12.30
C PRO A 122 -3.84 10.58 11.03
N MET A 123 -3.18 11.72 10.84
CA MET A 123 -3.39 12.58 9.67
C MET A 123 -2.87 11.96 8.38
N GLN A 124 -1.82 11.16 8.47
CA GLN A 124 -1.24 10.43 7.33
C GLN A 124 -1.73 8.99 7.26
N LYS A 125 -2.51 8.58 8.26
CA LYS A 125 -3.10 7.23 8.33
C LYS A 125 -2.05 6.14 8.15
N ARG A 126 -0.97 6.29 8.89
CA ARG A 126 0.15 5.35 8.89
C ARG A 126 0.37 4.82 10.30
N MET A 127 0.65 3.54 10.38
CA MET A 127 0.95 2.87 11.64
C MET A 127 2.23 2.06 11.51
N VAL A 128 3.02 2.04 12.57
CA VAL A 128 4.23 1.22 12.65
C VAL A 128 4.14 0.35 13.89
N PHE A 129 4.26 -0.95 13.69
CA PHE A 129 4.35 -1.95 14.75
C PHE A 129 5.76 -2.49 14.74
N LYS A 130 6.40 -2.56 15.91
CA LYS A 130 7.77 -3.01 15.97
C LYS A 130 8.03 -3.83 17.25
N ASN A 131 8.77 -4.92 17.10
CA ASN A 131 9.41 -5.63 18.21
C ASN A 131 10.89 -5.82 17.84
N ASP A 132 11.63 -6.59 18.66
CA ASP A 132 13.07 -6.78 18.46
C ASP A 132 13.39 -7.55 17.15
N ASP A 133 12.47 -8.36 16.67
CA ASP A 133 12.68 -9.29 15.57
C ASP A 133 12.01 -8.84 14.26
N PHE A 134 11.04 -7.94 14.34
CA PHE A 134 10.18 -7.65 13.21
C PHE A 134 9.66 -6.21 13.24
N SER A 135 9.49 -5.63 12.06
CA SER A 135 8.85 -4.32 11.88
C SER A 135 7.80 -4.42 10.78
N LEU A 136 6.65 -3.80 11.02
CA LEU A 136 5.55 -3.72 10.05
C LEU A 136 5.04 -2.30 9.99
N GLN A 137 4.97 -1.75 8.77
CA GLN A 137 4.34 -0.46 8.51
C GLN A 137 3.09 -0.66 7.69
N LEU A 138 2.04 0.05 8.05
CA LEU A 138 0.80 0.13 7.29
C LEU A 138 0.51 1.59 6.98
N ARG A 139 0.16 1.85 5.73
CA ARG A 139 -0.25 3.17 5.30
C ARG A 139 -1.42 3.09 4.34
N MET A 140 -2.46 3.87 4.62
CA MET A 140 -3.57 4.03 3.69
C MET A 140 -3.15 5.02 2.60
N CYS A 141 -3.24 4.59 1.34
CA CYS A 141 -2.92 5.41 0.18
C CYS A 141 -4.14 5.49 -0.73
N CYS A 142 -4.32 6.65 -1.35
CA CYS A 142 -5.33 6.84 -2.39
C CYS A 142 -4.68 6.66 -3.76
N VAL A 143 -5.28 5.80 -4.59
CA VAL A 143 -4.80 5.51 -5.94
C VAL A 143 -5.91 5.83 -6.93
N HIS A 144 -5.57 6.54 -8.00
CA HIS A 144 -6.53 6.91 -9.04
C HIS A 144 -6.54 5.87 -10.14
N LEU A 145 -7.73 5.44 -10.53
CA LEU A 145 -7.89 4.61 -11.70
C LEU A 145 -7.56 5.40 -12.96
N PRO A 146 -6.97 4.77 -13.99
CA PRO A 146 -6.70 5.43 -15.26
C PRO A 146 -7.98 5.95 -15.90
N HIS A 147 -7.89 7.07 -16.62
CA HIS A 147 -9.03 7.67 -17.32
C HIS A 147 -9.74 6.73 -18.29
N ASP A 148 -9.01 5.79 -18.85
CA ASP A 148 -9.50 4.87 -19.87
C ASP A 148 -10.53 3.87 -19.34
N ILE A 149 -10.65 3.72 -18.02
CA ILE A 149 -11.57 2.73 -17.44
C ILE A 149 -13.02 3.09 -17.74
N SER A 150 -13.38 4.36 -17.70
CA SER A 150 -14.75 4.81 -17.99
C SER A 150 -15.10 4.53 -19.46
N ASN A 151 -14.15 4.67 -20.35
CA ASN A 151 -14.34 4.37 -21.76
C ASN A 151 -14.51 2.86 -21.99
N ARG A 152 -13.75 2.03 -21.30
CA ARG A 152 -13.89 0.57 -21.40
C ARG A 152 -15.24 0.07 -20.88
N VAL A 153 -15.71 0.63 -19.78
CA VAL A 153 -17.04 0.29 -19.25
C VAL A 153 -18.14 0.65 -20.23
N ARG A 154 -18.04 1.79 -20.91
CA ARG A 154 -18.99 2.19 -21.93
C ARG A 154 -19.04 1.22 -23.11
N TYR A 155 -17.90 0.69 -23.54
CA TYR A 155 -17.84 -0.26 -24.63
C TYR A 155 -18.44 -1.63 -24.27
N VAL A 156 -18.39 -2.01 -23.04
CA VAL A 156 -18.97 -3.27 -22.55
C VAL A 156 -20.49 -3.18 -22.44
N GLU A 157 -21.04 -2.00 -22.15
CA GLU A 157 -22.48 -1.77 -22.04
C GLU A 157 -23.18 -1.64 -23.38
N GLU A 158 -22.47 -1.33 -24.44
CA GLU A 158 -23.00 -1.27 -25.80
C GLU A 158 -23.07 -2.67 -26.44
#